data_9873dd3fcac73f4a1ceeb203712f937f
#
_entry.id   9873dd3fcac73f4a1ceeb203712f937f
#
_cell.length_a   1.000
_cell.length_b   1.000
_cell.length_c   1.000
_cell.angle_alpha   90.00
_cell.angle_beta   90.00
_cell.angle_gamma   90.00
#
_symmetry.space_group_name_H-M   'P 1'
#
loop_
_entity.id
_entity.type
_entity.pdbx_description
1 polymer ?
#
loop_
_entity_poly.entity_id
_entity_poly.type
_entity_poly.pdbx_seq_one_letter_code
_entity_poly.pdbx_strand_id
1 'polypeptide(L)'
;MLDQLHQGIELVFNAALGATFALSWIYCAMTAGALIFRRRKSADEPLPAGTRLPAVTVQIPTYNELAALNCARCCLAFDYPADRLQILIGDDSNRPEISREIDAFARGNPRVQVCRRGSNAGYKPGNLNHMLGNTTGDYVLILDSDFLPEKDFLRRLAAPAARNPALAGVQASWRVANARQNYSTLMGAGIVNVIHAVILPLLKRLAGTGMFCGSAELVRKDLLVAQGGWTVGALTEDVDYSLRAMAAGHRIEFLEDLSCSCETPHTPKDLFRQQMRWAYGVMRALMAHGGRLLISRLARKRTKAAVACFCGGYLMVALMLTTTVLGLLNVAIGWSGGADASGGFMPGGIGGSLVNFLLTCGMLVSSVCAGFVSGLGARSAQKLVVASLSIGFVLLFFVGKGLAKALLGLPMNWFMLKKNGNEQALTAGTPA
;
A
#
# COMPACT_ATOMS: atom_id res chain seq x y z
N MET A 1 33.80 32.59 -4.35
CA MET A 1 33.41 31.26 -4.89
C MET A 1 32.74 30.40 -3.80
N LEU A 2 33.38 30.18 -2.62
CA LEU A 2 32.77 29.43 -1.49
C LEU A 2 31.50 30.12 -0.97
N ASP A 3 31.49 31.46 -0.82
CA ASP A 3 30.31 32.20 -0.36
C ASP A 3 29.13 32.11 -1.33
N GLN A 4 29.39 32.15 -2.63
CA GLN A 4 28.34 32.00 -3.65
C GLN A 4 27.77 30.55 -3.65
N LEU A 5 28.64 29.54 -3.43
CA LEU A 5 28.22 28.16 -3.31
C LEU A 5 27.36 27.97 -2.04
N HIS A 6 27.78 28.56 -0.91
CA HIS A 6 27.05 28.54 0.33
C HIS A 6 25.66 29.17 0.19
N GLN A 7 25.57 30.38 -0.37
CA GLN A 7 24.30 31.05 -0.64
C GLN A 7 23.38 30.24 -1.56
N GLY A 8 23.95 29.59 -2.59
CA GLY A 8 23.18 28.70 -3.47
C GLY A 8 22.61 27.46 -2.74
N ILE A 9 23.42 26.83 -1.90
CA ILE A 9 22.99 25.68 -1.07
C ILE A 9 21.91 26.12 -0.08
N GLU A 10 22.08 27.27 0.57
CA GLU A 10 21.12 27.81 1.53
C GLU A 10 19.77 28.12 0.87
N LEU A 11 19.76 28.71 -0.30
CA LEU A 11 18.55 28.99 -1.07
C LEU A 11 17.78 27.71 -1.39
N VAL A 12 18.47 26.67 -1.90
CA VAL A 12 17.85 25.38 -2.25
C VAL A 12 17.38 24.66 -0.99
N PHE A 13 18.15 24.71 0.11
CA PHE A 13 17.77 24.16 1.41
C PHE A 13 16.48 24.80 1.92
N ASN A 14 16.39 26.13 1.95
CA ASN A 14 15.23 26.86 2.45
C ASN A 14 13.99 26.58 1.58
N ALA A 15 14.14 26.50 0.25
CA ALA A 15 13.06 26.12 -0.65
C ALA A 15 12.56 24.68 -0.40
N ALA A 16 13.47 23.72 -0.25
CA ALA A 16 13.14 22.33 0.06
C ALA A 16 12.49 22.18 1.45
N LEU A 17 12.98 22.93 2.44
CA LEU A 17 12.42 22.97 3.78
C LEU A 17 11.00 23.55 3.78
N GLY A 18 10.77 24.67 3.08
CA GLY A 18 9.44 25.25 2.92
C GLY A 18 8.45 24.30 2.25
N ALA A 19 8.87 23.59 1.20
CA ALA A 19 8.07 22.55 0.55
C ALA A 19 7.78 21.37 1.49
N THR A 20 8.75 20.96 2.31
CA THR A 20 8.58 19.91 3.33
C THR A 20 7.53 20.32 4.36
N PHE A 21 7.55 21.58 4.83
CA PHE A 21 6.53 22.09 5.74
C PHE A 21 5.14 22.10 5.11
N ALA A 22 5.02 22.61 3.89
CA ALA A 22 3.74 22.64 3.19
C ALA A 22 3.13 21.24 3.07
N LEU A 23 3.91 20.23 2.69
CA LEU A 23 3.47 18.85 2.62
C LEU A 23 3.16 18.27 4.01
N SER A 24 3.96 18.58 5.04
CA SER A 24 3.70 18.18 6.41
C SER A 24 2.35 18.69 6.91
N TRP A 25 2.03 19.95 6.65
CA TRP A 25 0.72 20.54 6.96
C TRP A 25 -0.42 19.87 6.19
N ILE A 26 -0.22 19.54 4.92
CA ILE A 26 -1.18 18.77 4.13
C ILE A 26 -1.46 17.43 4.81
N TYR A 27 -0.44 16.70 5.26
CA TYR A 27 -0.63 15.44 6.00
C TYR A 27 -1.38 15.63 7.32
N CYS A 28 -1.06 16.67 8.08
CA CYS A 28 -1.81 17.00 9.31
C CYS A 28 -3.28 17.33 9.00
N ALA A 29 -3.53 18.14 7.98
CA ALA A 29 -4.89 18.50 7.55
C ALA A 29 -5.67 17.27 7.04
N MET A 30 -5.02 16.40 6.26
CA MET A 30 -5.60 15.14 5.82
C MET A 30 -5.96 14.24 7.00
N THR A 31 -5.07 14.14 7.98
CA THR A 31 -5.32 13.35 9.20
C THR A 31 -6.48 13.91 10.00
N ALA A 32 -6.51 15.22 10.24
CA ALA A 32 -7.62 15.89 10.91
C ALA A 32 -8.94 15.68 10.15
N GLY A 33 -8.92 15.85 8.83
CA GLY A 33 -10.09 15.57 7.99
C GLY A 33 -10.57 14.12 8.06
N ALA A 34 -9.64 13.16 8.03
CA ALA A 34 -9.98 11.74 8.16
C ALA A 34 -10.61 11.43 9.53
N LEU A 35 -10.10 12.06 10.62
CA LEU A 35 -10.63 11.88 11.96
C LEU A 35 -12.01 12.54 12.15
N ILE A 36 -12.18 13.79 11.71
CA ILE A 36 -13.42 14.56 11.85
C ILE A 36 -14.55 13.91 11.04
N PHE A 37 -14.26 13.50 9.81
CA PHE A 37 -15.25 12.92 8.91
C PHE A 37 -15.33 11.41 9.01
N ARG A 38 -14.67 10.78 9.98
CA ARG A 38 -14.75 9.34 10.18
C ARG A 38 -16.19 8.92 10.39
N ARG A 39 -16.74 8.14 9.49
CA ARG A 39 -18.08 7.56 9.71
C ARG A 39 -17.97 6.54 10.84
N ARG A 40 -18.80 6.69 11.87
CA ARG A 40 -19.12 5.59 12.77
C ARG A 40 -19.74 4.51 11.90
N LYS A 41 -19.36 3.23 12.13
CA LYS A 41 -19.75 2.03 11.38
C LYS A 41 -20.96 2.28 10.47
N SER A 42 -20.75 2.23 9.16
CA SER A 42 -21.86 2.10 8.23
C SER A 42 -22.48 0.75 8.57
N ALA A 43 -23.73 0.73 9.02
CA ALA A 43 -24.47 -0.52 9.03
C ALA A 43 -24.37 -1.10 7.63
N ASP A 44 -24.06 -2.39 7.50
CA ASP A 44 -24.06 -3.06 6.22
C ASP A 44 -25.41 -2.79 5.57
N GLU A 45 -25.41 -1.91 4.55
CA GLU A 45 -26.64 -1.65 3.82
C GLU A 45 -27.10 -2.98 3.21
N PRO A 46 -28.29 -3.49 3.55
CA PRO A 46 -28.74 -4.76 3.00
C PRO A 46 -28.78 -4.66 1.47
N LEU A 47 -28.43 -5.75 0.82
CA LEU A 47 -28.60 -5.84 -0.62
C LEU A 47 -30.11 -5.71 -0.92
N PRO A 48 -30.50 -4.93 -1.97
CA PRO A 48 -31.88 -4.91 -2.41
C PRO A 48 -32.43 -6.32 -2.64
N ALA A 49 -33.67 -6.56 -2.30
CA ALA A 49 -34.30 -7.86 -2.50
C ALA A 49 -34.16 -8.31 -3.96
N GLY A 50 -33.73 -9.57 -4.16
CA GLY A 50 -33.48 -10.13 -5.49
C GLY A 50 -32.12 -9.79 -6.09
N THR A 51 -31.27 -8.99 -5.44
CA THR A 51 -29.92 -8.74 -5.95
C THR A 51 -29.07 -10.01 -5.87
N ARG A 52 -28.63 -10.49 -7.04
CA ARG A 52 -27.76 -11.64 -7.14
C ARG A 52 -26.30 -11.26 -6.92
N LEU A 53 -25.61 -11.91 -5.99
CA LEU A 53 -24.17 -11.73 -5.81
C LEU A 53 -23.43 -12.16 -7.08
N PRO A 54 -22.35 -11.45 -7.52
CA PRO A 54 -21.58 -11.81 -8.71
C PRO A 54 -20.82 -13.14 -8.53
N ALA A 55 -20.45 -13.78 -9.63
CA ALA A 55 -19.50 -14.89 -9.59
C ALA A 55 -18.09 -14.34 -9.34
N VAL A 56 -17.36 -14.95 -8.39
CA VAL A 56 -16.04 -14.49 -7.98
C VAL A 56 -15.03 -15.63 -8.05
N THR A 57 -13.88 -15.34 -8.66
CA THR A 57 -12.68 -16.19 -8.56
C THR A 57 -11.71 -15.55 -7.61
N VAL A 58 -11.35 -16.26 -6.53
CA VAL A 58 -10.24 -15.88 -5.65
C VAL A 58 -8.94 -16.29 -6.31
N GLN A 59 -7.99 -15.38 -6.42
CA GLN A 59 -6.62 -15.63 -6.89
C GLN A 59 -5.64 -15.43 -5.75
N ILE A 60 -4.89 -16.49 -5.40
CA ILE A 60 -3.87 -16.50 -4.34
C ILE A 60 -2.52 -16.75 -5.01
N PRO A 61 -1.78 -15.72 -5.44
CA PRO A 61 -0.44 -15.89 -5.98
C PRO A 61 0.54 -16.26 -4.86
N THR A 62 1.36 -17.30 -5.09
CA THR A 62 2.36 -17.75 -4.10
C THR A 62 3.68 -18.10 -4.76
N TYR A 63 4.77 -17.96 -4.01
CA TYR A 63 6.13 -18.33 -4.40
C TYR A 63 6.93 -18.79 -3.19
N ASN A 64 7.26 -20.09 -3.11
CA ASN A 64 8.06 -20.71 -2.05
C ASN A 64 7.56 -20.49 -0.61
N GLU A 65 6.25 -20.40 -0.40
CA GLU A 65 5.65 -20.21 0.93
C GLU A 65 4.35 -21.02 1.07
N LEU A 66 4.12 -21.55 2.27
CA LEU A 66 2.91 -22.33 2.61
C LEU A 66 1.78 -21.47 3.19
N ALA A 67 2.03 -20.19 3.47
CA ALA A 67 1.01 -19.27 4.00
C ALA A 67 -0.25 -19.23 3.13
N ALA A 68 -0.10 -19.43 1.81
CA ALA A 68 -1.21 -19.53 0.87
C ALA A 68 -2.27 -20.59 1.25
N LEU A 69 -1.88 -21.66 1.95
CA LEU A 69 -2.80 -22.71 2.40
C LEU A 69 -3.74 -22.20 3.48
N ASN A 70 -3.27 -21.34 4.40
CA ASN A 70 -4.13 -20.71 5.41
C ASN A 70 -5.10 -19.72 4.77
N CYS A 71 -4.61 -18.89 3.84
CA CYS A 71 -5.47 -18.01 3.05
C CYS A 71 -6.57 -18.82 2.33
N ALA A 72 -6.20 -19.92 1.66
CA ALA A 72 -7.16 -20.79 0.97
C ALA A 72 -8.18 -21.45 1.92
N ARG A 73 -7.77 -21.85 3.14
CA ARG A 73 -8.71 -22.35 4.17
C ARG A 73 -9.74 -21.30 4.57
N CYS A 74 -9.30 -20.04 4.78
CA CYS A 74 -10.21 -18.93 5.05
C CYS A 74 -11.19 -18.72 3.89
N CYS A 75 -10.72 -18.81 2.64
CA CYS A 75 -11.56 -18.67 1.45
C CYS A 75 -12.57 -19.83 1.30
N LEU A 76 -12.20 -21.04 1.66
CA LEU A 76 -13.11 -22.20 1.68
C LEU A 76 -14.26 -22.05 2.69
N ALA A 77 -14.02 -21.24 3.74
CA ALA A 77 -15.01 -20.96 4.79
C ALA A 77 -15.92 -19.75 4.49
N PHE A 78 -15.80 -19.09 3.34
CA PHE A 78 -16.62 -17.95 2.99
C PHE A 78 -18.13 -18.25 3.00
N ASP A 79 -18.88 -17.36 3.63
CA ASP A 79 -20.34 -17.30 3.49
C ASP A 79 -20.71 -16.72 2.13
N TYR A 80 -20.57 -17.56 1.09
CA TYR A 80 -20.81 -17.22 -0.31
C TYR A 80 -21.40 -18.41 -1.08
N PRO A 81 -22.29 -18.19 -2.06
CA PRO A 81 -22.85 -19.28 -2.85
C PRO A 81 -21.77 -20.14 -3.51
N ALA A 82 -21.79 -21.44 -3.28
CA ALA A 82 -20.74 -22.36 -3.73
C ALA A 82 -20.62 -22.41 -5.27
N ASP A 83 -21.73 -22.25 -5.99
CA ASP A 83 -21.80 -22.20 -7.45
C ASP A 83 -21.24 -20.90 -8.04
N ARG A 84 -20.89 -19.90 -7.18
CA ARG A 84 -20.38 -18.58 -7.54
C ARG A 84 -19.01 -18.30 -6.97
N LEU A 85 -18.33 -19.30 -6.42
CA LEU A 85 -17.01 -19.18 -5.81
C LEU A 85 -16.04 -20.18 -6.42
N GLN A 86 -15.01 -19.70 -7.08
CA GLN A 86 -13.85 -20.44 -7.52
C GLN A 86 -12.63 -19.98 -6.71
N ILE A 87 -11.73 -20.91 -6.34
CA ILE A 87 -10.48 -20.59 -5.63
C ILE A 87 -9.31 -21.14 -6.44
N LEU A 88 -8.40 -20.24 -6.83
CA LEU A 88 -7.18 -20.56 -7.57
C LEU A 88 -5.95 -20.24 -6.71
N ILE A 89 -5.04 -21.20 -6.57
CA ILE A 89 -3.70 -20.98 -6.05
C ILE A 89 -2.74 -20.93 -7.22
N GLY A 90 -2.13 -19.78 -7.46
CA GLY A 90 -1.10 -19.60 -8.50
C GLY A 90 0.28 -19.94 -7.92
N ASP A 91 0.77 -21.16 -8.15
CA ASP A 91 2.03 -21.64 -7.58
C ASP A 91 3.19 -21.47 -8.56
N ASP A 92 3.99 -20.45 -8.32
CA ASP A 92 5.24 -20.17 -9.06
C ASP A 92 6.49 -20.74 -8.34
N SER A 93 6.32 -21.57 -7.30
CA SER A 93 7.42 -22.09 -6.47
C SER A 93 8.42 -22.88 -7.30
N ASN A 94 9.70 -22.68 -7.01
CA ASN A 94 10.81 -23.47 -7.55
C ASN A 94 11.32 -24.54 -6.55
N ARG A 95 10.65 -24.69 -5.40
CA ARG A 95 10.91 -25.66 -4.35
C ARG A 95 9.86 -26.77 -4.43
N PRO A 96 10.24 -27.99 -4.89
CA PRO A 96 9.29 -29.08 -5.12
C PRO A 96 8.53 -29.53 -3.87
N GLU A 97 9.12 -29.38 -2.69
CA GLU A 97 8.48 -29.69 -1.41
C GLU A 97 7.28 -28.80 -1.14
N ILE A 98 7.38 -27.50 -1.44
CA ILE A 98 6.28 -26.54 -1.30
C ILE A 98 5.14 -26.88 -2.26
N SER A 99 5.46 -27.13 -3.53
CA SER A 99 4.46 -27.47 -4.54
C SER A 99 3.75 -28.79 -4.21
N ARG A 100 4.45 -29.79 -3.63
CA ARG A 100 3.82 -31.04 -3.16
C ARG A 100 2.81 -30.83 -2.06
N GLU A 101 3.11 -29.96 -1.09
CA GLU A 101 2.17 -29.60 -0.01
C GLU A 101 0.93 -28.87 -0.56
N ILE A 102 1.11 -27.95 -1.51
CA ILE A 102 0.01 -27.26 -2.18
C ILE A 102 -0.88 -28.28 -2.94
N ASP A 103 -0.27 -29.25 -3.65
CA ASP A 103 -1.02 -30.29 -4.35
C ASP A 103 -1.77 -31.23 -3.38
N ALA A 104 -1.14 -31.58 -2.26
CA ALA A 104 -1.78 -32.40 -1.24
C ALA A 104 -3.01 -31.68 -0.65
N PHE A 105 -2.89 -30.38 -0.40
CA PHE A 105 -4.00 -29.55 0.06
C PHE A 105 -5.14 -29.48 -0.98
N ALA A 106 -4.82 -29.23 -2.25
CA ALA A 106 -5.82 -29.15 -3.32
C ALA A 106 -6.55 -30.50 -3.55
N ARG A 107 -5.84 -31.64 -3.48
CA ARG A 107 -6.48 -32.98 -3.53
C ARG A 107 -7.51 -33.18 -2.43
N GLY A 108 -7.24 -32.67 -1.23
CA GLY A 108 -8.19 -32.73 -0.10
C GLY A 108 -9.34 -31.71 -0.18
N ASN A 109 -9.27 -30.76 -1.13
CA ASN A 109 -10.24 -29.66 -1.23
C ASN A 109 -10.64 -29.42 -2.70
N PRO A 110 -11.65 -30.13 -3.24
CA PRO A 110 -11.99 -30.09 -4.68
C PRO A 110 -12.39 -28.71 -5.22
N ARG A 111 -12.73 -27.75 -4.36
CA ARG A 111 -13.02 -26.36 -4.74
C ARG A 111 -11.75 -25.51 -4.97
N VAL A 112 -10.56 -26.03 -4.65
CA VAL A 112 -9.29 -25.35 -4.84
C VAL A 112 -8.60 -25.93 -6.07
N GLN A 113 -8.23 -25.09 -7.00
CA GLN A 113 -7.47 -25.44 -8.19
C GLN A 113 -6.08 -24.81 -8.13
N VAL A 114 -5.06 -25.57 -8.56
CA VAL A 114 -3.68 -25.08 -8.62
C VAL A 114 -3.33 -24.74 -10.05
N CYS A 115 -2.84 -23.50 -10.25
CA CYS A 115 -2.35 -23.03 -11.53
C CYS A 115 -0.81 -22.91 -11.45
N ARG A 116 -0.09 -23.58 -12.40
CA ARG A 116 1.37 -23.52 -12.51
C ARG A 116 1.78 -23.17 -13.93
N ARG A 117 2.79 -22.34 -14.07
CA ARG A 117 3.35 -21.96 -15.35
C ARG A 117 4.84 -22.31 -15.50
N GLY A 118 5.43 -23.00 -14.50
CA GLY A 118 6.81 -23.48 -14.52
C GLY A 118 7.87 -22.37 -14.35
N SER A 119 7.49 -21.15 -14.07
CA SER A 119 8.41 -20.02 -13.87
C SER A 119 7.76 -18.92 -13.04
N ASN A 120 8.58 -18.03 -12.45
CA ASN A 120 8.10 -16.81 -11.81
C ASN A 120 8.33 -15.56 -12.69
N ALA A 121 8.43 -15.72 -14.02
CA ALA A 121 8.65 -14.63 -14.95
C ALA A 121 7.56 -13.55 -14.82
N GLY A 122 7.97 -12.28 -14.72
CA GLY A 122 7.04 -11.16 -14.49
C GLY A 122 6.40 -11.17 -13.09
N TYR A 123 6.88 -12.00 -12.16
CA TYR A 123 6.49 -12.05 -10.74
C TYR A 123 4.97 -12.17 -10.53
N LYS A 124 4.43 -11.50 -9.50
CA LYS A 124 3.00 -11.54 -9.15
C LYS A 124 2.08 -11.15 -10.33
N PRO A 125 2.29 -10.05 -11.09
CA PRO A 125 1.46 -9.74 -12.26
C PRO A 125 1.44 -10.85 -13.30
N GLY A 126 2.58 -11.49 -13.55
CA GLY A 126 2.66 -12.64 -14.46
C GLY A 126 1.85 -13.84 -13.96
N ASN A 127 1.90 -14.14 -12.66
CA ASN A 127 1.12 -15.19 -12.03
C ASN A 127 -0.39 -14.88 -12.09
N LEU A 128 -0.79 -13.66 -11.73
CA LEU A 128 -2.18 -13.21 -11.79
C LEU A 128 -2.75 -13.31 -13.23
N ASN A 129 -1.98 -12.89 -14.24
CA ASN A 129 -2.38 -13.02 -15.65
C ASN A 129 -2.53 -14.49 -16.07
N HIS A 130 -1.64 -15.38 -15.61
CA HIS A 130 -1.77 -16.80 -15.89
C HIS A 130 -3.07 -17.37 -15.29
N MET A 131 -3.38 -17.01 -14.05
CA MET A 131 -4.64 -17.41 -13.40
C MET A 131 -5.87 -16.80 -14.11
N LEU A 132 -5.77 -15.63 -14.75
CA LEU A 132 -6.90 -15.04 -15.49
C LEU A 132 -7.42 -15.97 -16.59
N GLY A 133 -6.55 -16.75 -17.23
CA GLY A 133 -6.95 -17.75 -18.23
C GLY A 133 -7.84 -18.88 -17.68
N ASN A 134 -7.76 -19.15 -16.37
CA ASN A 134 -8.56 -20.16 -15.68
C ASN A 134 -9.69 -19.55 -14.83
N THR A 135 -9.86 -18.22 -14.89
CA THR A 135 -10.84 -17.50 -14.07
C THR A 135 -12.23 -17.57 -14.70
N THR A 136 -13.19 -18.15 -13.99
CA THR A 136 -14.59 -18.28 -14.42
C THR A 136 -15.49 -17.15 -13.87
N GLY A 137 -15.09 -16.50 -12.77
CA GLY A 137 -15.86 -15.43 -12.13
C GLY A 137 -15.94 -14.14 -12.96
N ASP A 138 -16.99 -13.36 -12.73
CA ASP A 138 -17.16 -12.00 -13.27
C ASP A 138 -16.18 -11.00 -12.62
N TYR A 139 -15.80 -11.31 -11.39
CA TYR A 139 -14.84 -10.55 -10.59
C TYR A 139 -13.71 -11.45 -10.11
N VAL A 140 -12.55 -10.84 -9.89
CA VAL A 140 -11.37 -11.48 -9.30
C VAL A 140 -11.13 -10.88 -7.93
N LEU A 141 -11.14 -11.71 -6.87
CA LEU A 141 -10.65 -11.34 -5.55
C LEU A 141 -9.17 -11.70 -5.45
N ILE A 142 -8.30 -10.73 -5.26
CA ILE A 142 -6.87 -10.94 -5.08
C ILE A 142 -6.55 -10.93 -3.59
N LEU A 143 -5.89 -11.99 -3.14
CA LEU A 143 -5.38 -12.13 -1.78
C LEU A 143 -3.92 -12.60 -1.83
N ASP A 144 -3.02 -11.81 -1.26
CA ASP A 144 -1.67 -12.29 -1.01
C ASP A 144 -1.72 -13.45 0.01
N SER A 145 -0.73 -14.32 -0.03
CA SER A 145 -0.66 -15.54 0.77
C SER A 145 -0.81 -15.35 2.28
N ASP A 146 -0.42 -14.18 2.80
CA ASP A 146 -0.50 -13.84 4.23
C ASP A 146 -1.81 -13.17 4.65
N PHE A 147 -2.76 -13.00 3.72
CA PHE A 147 -4.06 -12.42 4.05
C PHE A 147 -5.02 -13.47 4.58
N LEU A 148 -5.68 -13.13 5.70
CA LEU A 148 -6.63 -14.00 6.39
C LEU A 148 -7.99 -13.30 6.47
N PRO A 149 -8.86 -13.49 5.46
CA PRO A 149 -10.21 -12.93 5.46
C PRO A 149 -11.14 -13.66 6.43
N GLU A 150 -12.09 -12.92 7.02
CA GLU A 150 -13.17 -13.47 7.83
C GLU A 150 -14.28 -14.11 6.94
N LYS A 151 -15.18 -14.92 7.51
CA LYS A 151 -16.19 -15.68 6.76
C LYS A 151 -17.14 -14.81 5.94
N ASP A 152 -17.52 -13.64 6.43
CA ASP A 152 -18.44 -12.70 5.77
C ASP A 152 -17.71 -11.72 4.81
N PHE A 153 -16.38 -11.77 4.76
CA PHE A 153 -15.54 -10.83 4.03
C PHE A 153 -15.94 -10.71 2.56
N LEU A 154 -16.03 -11.84 1.84
CA LEU A 154 -16.34 -11.81 0.40
C LEU A 154 -17.75 -11.29 0.13
N ARG A 155 -18.74 -11.66 0.93
CA ARG A 155 -20.13 -11.17 0.79
C ARG A 155 -20.19 -9.65 0.93
N ARG A 156 -19.52 -9.10 1.94
CA ARG A 156 -19.47 -7.65 2.18
C ARG A 156 -18.67 -6.92 1.10
N LEU A 157 -17.56 -7.50 0.64
CA LEU A 157 -16.73 -6.91 -0.41
C LEU A 157 -17.46 -6.89 -1.77
N ALA A 158 -18.23 -7.92 -2.09
CA ALA A 158 -18.98 -8.03 -3.34
C ALA A 158 -20.26 -7.18 -3.38
N ALA A 159 -20.81 -6.80 -2.23
CA ALA A 159 -22.07 -6.06 -2.16
C ALA A 159 -22.06 -4.71 -2.92
N PRO A 160 -21.03 -3.84 -2.82
CA PRO A 160 -20.96 -2.62 -3.63
C PRO A 160 -20.89 -2.88 -5.12
N ALA A 161 -20.15 -3.92 -5.54
CA ALA A 161 -20.03 -4.31 -6.94
C ALA A 161 -21.37 -4.82 -7.50
N ALA A 162 -22.13 -5.58 -6.70
CA ALA A 162 -23.49 -6.03 -7.06
C ALA A 162 -24.46 -4.85 -7.21
N ARG A 163 -24.36 -3.82 -6.35
CA ARG A 163 -25.20 -2.61 -6.43
C ARG A 163 -24.80 -1.67 -7.58
N ASN A 164 -23.52 -1.63 -7.92
CA ASN A 164 -23.00 -0.73 -8.95
C ASN A 164 -21.99 -1.44 -9.86
N PRO A 165 -22.48 -2.12 -10.91
CA PRO A 165 -21.60 -2.82 -11.86
C PRO A 165 -20.68 -1.90 -12.68
N ALA A 166 -20.84 -0.56 -12.62
CA ALA A 166 -19.94 0.38 -13.30
C ALA A 166 -18.60 0.59 -12.57
N LEU A 167 -18.47 0.09 -11.35
CA LEU A 167 -17.21 0.15 -10.60
C LEU A 167 -16.13 -0.71 -11.29
N ALA A 168 -14.88 -0.23 -11.29
CA ALA A 168 -13.73 -1.06 -11.67
C ALA A 168 -13.47 -2.17 -10.63
N GLY A 169 -13.89 -1.94 -9.40
CA GLY A 169 -13.82 -2.90 -8.31
C GLY A 169 -13.95 -2.25 -6.95
N VAL A 170 -13.60 -3.02 -5.93
CA VAL A 170 -13.74 -2.66 -4.51
C VAL A 170 -12.47 -3.01 -3.77
N GLN A 171 -11.94 -2.09 -2.97
CA GLN A 171 -10.78 -2.28 -2.08
C GLN A 171 -11.26 -2.33 -0.63
N ALA A 172 -10.88 -3.36 0.11
CA ALA A 172 -11.05 -3.41 1.56
C ALA A 172 -9.86 -2.79 2.29
N SER A 173 -10.06 -2.42 3.55
CA SER A 173 -8.98 -1.96 4.43
C SER A 173 -8.06 -3.12 4.83
N TRP A 174 -6.81 -2.80 5.20
CA TRP A 174 -5.87 -3.77 5.76
C TRP A 174 -5.74 -3.58 7.26
N ARG A 175 -5.65 -4.69 8.00
CA ARG A 175 -5.39 -4.71 9.44
C ARG A 175 -4.13 -5.51 9.70
N VAL A 176 -3.09 -4.86 10.18
CA VAL A 176 -1.81 -5.51 10.46
C VAL A 176 -1.89 -6.33 11.75
N ALA A 177 -1.86 -7.65 11.64
CA ALA A 177 -2.00 -8.58 12.76
C ALA A 177 -0.75 -8.59 13.66
N ASN A 178 0.44 -8.52 13.06
CA ASN A 178 1.71 -8.59 13.79
C ASN A 178 2.29 -7.22 14.21
N ALA A 179 1.48 -6.16 14.23
CA ALA A 179 1.92 -4.78 14.48
C ALA A 179 2.70 -4.59 15.80
N ARG A 180 2.45 -5.43 16.82
CA ARG A 180 3.06 -5.32 18.15
C ARG A 180 4.28 -6.23 18.36
N GLN A 181 4.71 -6.98 17.34
CA GLN A 181 5.77 -7.97 17.45
C GLN A 181 7.15 -7.33 17.69
N ASN A 182 7.49 -6.28 16.93
CA ASN A 182 8.74 -5.53 17.09
C ASN A 182 8.66 -4.13 16.45
N TYR A 183 9.76 -3.38 16.47
CA TYR A 183 9.81 -2.03 15.87
C TYR A 183 9.65 -2.01 14.35
N SER A 184 10.13 -3.04 13.64
CA SER A 184 9.98 -3.14 12.18
C SER A 184 8.51 -3.36 11.79
N THR A 185 7.84 -4.32 12.43
CA THR A 185 6.42 -4.59 12.19
C THR A 185 5.54 -3.41 12.59
N LEU A 186 5.89 -2.71 13.67
CA LEU A 186 5.19 -1.52 14.13
C LEU A 186 5.34 -0.36 13.13
N MET A 187 6.55 -0.14 12.60
CA MET A 187 6.79 0.87 11.55
C MET A 187 6.01 0.55 10.27
N GLY A 188 6.04 -0.72 9.84
CA GLY A 188 5.24 -1.20 8.70
C GLY A 188 3.74 -0.98 8.92
N ALA A 189 3.23 -1.28 10.12
CA ALA A 189 1.85 -1.01 10.50
C ALA A 189 1.52 0.49 10.47
N GLY A 190 2.42 1.36 10.91
CA GLY A 190 2.26 2.82 10.82
C GLY A 190 2.04 3.27 9.37
N ILE A 191 2.85 2.76 8.44
CA ILE A 191 2.73 3.08 7.00
C ILE A 191 1.39 2.58 6.44
N VAL A 192 1.02 1.32 6.70
CA VAL A 192 -0.26 0.73 6.26
C VAL A 192 -1.43 1.52 6.83
N ASN A 193 -1.40 1.88 8.10
CA ASN A 193 -2.47 2.64 8.76
C ASN A 193 -2.64 4.05 8.15
N VAL A 194 -1.56 4.75 7.78
CA VAL A 194 -1.68 6.04 7.08
C VAL A 194 -2.42 5.87 5.75
N ILE A 195 -2.12 4.83 4.99
CA ILE A 195 -2.78 4.57 3.70
C ILE A 195 -4.27 4.25 3.94
N HIS A 196 -4.58 3.27 4.81
CA HIS A 196 -5.93 2.71 4.94
C HIS A 196 -6.84 3.48 5.91
N ALA A 197 -6.31 4.24 6.88
CA ALA A 197 -7.10 5.00 7.84
C ALA A 197 -7.11 6.53 7.58
N VAL A 198 -6.22 7.05 6.72
CA VAL A 198 -6.16 8.48 6.40
C VAL A 198 -6.33 8.71 4.89
N ILE A 199 -5.45 8.17 4.06
CA ILE A 199 -5.40 8.52 2.64
C ILE A 199 -6.61 7.97 1.87
N LEU A 200 -6.85 6.67 1.89
CA LEU A 200 -7.96 6.05 1.13
C LEU A 200 -9.35 6.53 1.57
N PRO A 201 -9.65 6.70 2.87
CA PRO A 201 -10.90 7.31 3.31
C PRO A 201 -11.12 8.72 2.74
N LEU A 202 -10.09 9.55 2.73
CA LEU A 202 -10.18 10.90 2.16
C LEU A 202 -10.32 10.89 0.64
N LEU A 203 -9.59 10.03 -0.06
CA LEU A 203 -9.74 9.81 -1.49
C LEU A 203 -11.19 9.49 -1.85
N LYS A 204 -11.79 8.54 -1.14
CA LYS A 204 -13.21 8.18 -1.32
C LYS A 204 -14.12 9.38 -1.10
N ARG A 205 -13.94 10.14 -0.02
CA ARG A 205 -14.81 11.27 0.33
C ARG A 205 -14.66 12.45 -0.62
N LEU A 206 -13.44 12.82 -0.97
CA LEU A 206 -13.16 14.01 -1.78
C LEU A 206 -13.30 13.74 -3.28
N ALA A 207 -12.86 12.58 -3.76
CA ALA A 207 -12.85 12.23 -5.17
C ALA A 207 -13.93 11.22 -5.58
N GLY A 208 -14.58 10.56 -4.63
CA GLY A 208 -15.56 9.50 -4.88
C GLY A 208 -14.94 8.23 -5.46
N THR A 209 -13.65 8.01 -5.22
CA THR A 209 -12.90 6.81 -5.65
C THR A 209 -11.83 6.45 -4.62
N GLY A 210 -11.54 5.15 -4.46
CA GLY A 210 -10.35 4.64 -3.80
C GLY A 210 -9.23 4.33 -4.78
N MET A 211 -8.26 3.52 -4.35
CA MET A 211 -7.22 2.90 -5.17
C MET A 211 -7.07 1.45 -4.75
N PHE A 212 -6.65 0.59 -5.65
CA PHE A 212 -6.21 -0.76 -5.33
C PHE A 212 -4.85 -0.72 -4.64
N CYS A 213 -4.62 -1.68 -3.74
CA CYS A 213 -3.42 -1.78 -2.90
C CYS A 213 -2.70 -3.14 -3.04
N GLY A 214 -3.09 -3.95 -4.03
CA GLY A 214 -2.46 -5.21 -4.39
C GLY A 214 -3.02 -6.44 -3.68
N SER A 215 -3.86 -6.27 -2.64
CA SER A 215 -4.50 -7.39 -1.95
C SER A 215 -5.79 -6.94 -1.26
N ALA A 216 -6.65 -7.90 -0.88
CA ALA A 216 -8.00 -7.65 -0.36
C ALA A 216 -8.81 -6.74 -1.29
N GLU A 217 -8.68 -6.96 -2.58
CA GLU A 217 -9.27 -6.18 -3.65
C GLU A 217 -10.09 -7.06 -4.60
N LEU A 218 -11.31 -6.62 -4.89
CA LEU A 218 -12.23 -7.25 -5.84
C LEU A 218 -12.20 -6.47 -7.14
N VAL A 219 -11.69 -7.05 -8.21
CA VAL A 219 -11.46 -6.39 -9.49
C VAL A 219 -12.44 -6.92 -10.54
N ARG A 220 -13.08 -6.05 -11.30
CA ARG A 220 -13.96 -6.42 -12.38
C ARG A 220 -13.16 -6.97 -13.57
N LYS A 221 -13.37 -8.27 -13.88
CA LYS A 221 -12.57 -9.04 -14.83
C LYS A 221 -12.64 -8.50 -16.26
N ASP A 222 -13.83 -8.20 -16.76
CA ASP A 222 -14.00 -7.72 -18.13
C ASP A 222 -13.27 -6.40 -18.40
N LEU A 223 -13.31 -5.47 -17.42
CA LEU A 223 -12.57 -4.22 -17.52
C LEU A 223 -11.05 -4.42 -17.44
N LEU A 224 -10.59 -5.32 -16.56
CA LEU A 224 -9.18 -5.65 -16.45
C LEU A 224 -8.66 -6.24 -17.76
N VAL A 225 -9.38 -7.21 -18.33
CA VAL A 225 -9.03 -7.85 -19.60
C VAL A 225 -9.08 -6.86 -20.77
N ALA A 226 -10.13 -6.02 -20.85
CA ALA A 226 -10.25 -5.00 -21.90
C ALA A 226 -9.11 -3.97 -21.88
N GLN A 227 -8.46 -3.79 -20.73
CA GLN A 227 -7.30 -2.93 -20.56
C GLN A 227 -5.95 -3.67 -20.68
N GLY A 228 -5.93 -4.92 -21.12
CA GLY A 228 -4.74 -5.72 -21.37
C GLY A 228 -4.22 -6.51 -20.16
N GLY A 229 -5.04 -6.69 -19.13
CA GLY A 229 -4.67 -7.43 -17.91
C GLY A 229 -3.74 -6.65 -16.99
N TRP A 230 -2.99 -7.38 -16.18
CA TRP A 230 -1.96 -6.84 -15.31
C TRP A 230 -0.68 -6.55 -16.12
N THR A 231 -0.08 -5.38 -15.92
CA THR A 231 1.17 -5.02 -16.61
C THR A 231 2.32 -5.90 -16.10
N VAL A 232 2.80 -6.81 -16.95
CA VAL A 232 3.89 -7.74 -16.60
C VAL A 232 5.16 -6.95 -16.29
N GLY A 233 5.79 -7.27 -15.15
CA GLY A 233 6.97 -6.57 -14.67
C GLY A 233 6.67 -5.30 -13.86
N ALA A 234 5.42 -4.85 -13.75
CA ALA A 234 5.04 -3.81 -12.78
C ALA A 234 5.27 -4.33 -11.36
N LEU A 235 5.93 -3.52 -10.52
CA LEU A 235 6.18 -3.86 -9.11
C LEU A 235 5.06 -3.37 -8.17
N THR A 236 4.09 -2.62 -8.71
CA THR A 236 2.83 -2.20 -8.11
C THR A 236 1.75 -2.26 -9.20
N GLU A 237 1.35 -3.48 -9.55
CA GLU A 237 0.35 -3.76 -10.57
C GLU A 237 -1.02 -3.18 -10.26
N ASP A 238 -1.30 -3.05 -8.98
CA ASP A 238 -2.46 -2.46 -8.35
C ASP A 238 -2.59 -0.96 -8.65
N VAL A 239 -1.52 -0.19 -8.41
CA VAL A 239 -1.46 1.24 -8.71
C VAL A 239 -1.46 1.46 -10.23
N ASP A 240 -0.71 0.66 -10.99
CA ASP A 240 -0.71 0.70 -12.45
C ASP A 240 -2.13 0.54 -13.01
N TYR A 241 -2.85 -0.50 -12.60
CA TYR A 241 -4.23 -0.73 -13.05
C TYR A 241 -5.19 0.35 -12.53
N SER A 242 -5.05 0.81 -11.28
CA SER A 242 -5.87 1.90 -10.74
C SER A 242 -5.78 3.15 -11.59
N LEU A 243 -4.58 3.55 -12.01
CA LEU A 243 -4.38 4.74 -12.86
C LEU A 243 -5.01 4.56 -14.25
N ARG A 244 -4.89 3.36 -14.86
CA ARG A 244 -5.52 3.03 -16.14
C ARG A 244 -7.05 3.08 -16.05
N ALA A 245 -7.63 2.44 -15.03
CA ALA A 245 -9.06 2.43 -14.79
C ALA A 245 -9.62 3.85 -14.57
N MET A 246 -8.95 4.67 -13.75
CA MET A 246 -9.34 6.05 -13.49
C MET A 246 -9.22 6.93 -14.74
N ALA A 247 -8.17 6.74 -15.56
CA ALA A 247 -8.01 7.45 -16.81
C ALA A 247 -9.15 7.11 -17.81
N ALA A 248 -9.71 5.92 -17.74
CA ALA A 248 -10.88 5.48 -18.48
C ALA A 248 -12.23 5.91 -17.86
N GLY A 249 -12.19 6.66 -16.75
CA GLY A 249 -13.39 7.20 -16.07
C GLY A 249 -14.04 6.26 -15.06
N HIS A 250 -13.48 5.08 -14.83
CA HIS A 250 -13.98 4.14 -13.84
C HIS A 250 -13.58 4.53 -12.41
N ARG A 251 -14.37 4.07 -11.44
CA ARG A 251 -14.16 4.32 -10.01
C ARG A 251 -13.91 3.02 -9.28
N ILE A 252 -13.12 3.11 -8.22
CA ILE A 252 -12.85 2.03 -7.28
C ILE A 252 -13.52 2.39 -5.96
N GLU A 253 -14.37 1.51 -5.43
CA GLU A 253 -14.98 1.71 -4.12
C GLU A 253 -13.97 1.32 -3.02
N PHE A 254 -13.94 2.07 -1.92
CA PHE A 254 -13.13 1.72 -0.76
C PHE A 254 -14.02 1.47 0.46
N LEU A 255 -13.84 0.34 1.14
CA LEU A 255 -14.58 -0.02 2.35
C LEU A 255 -13.71 0.19 3.58
N GLU A 256 -13.98 1.24 4.35
CA GLU A 256 -13.24 1.59 5.57
C GLU A 256 -13.51 0.61 6.73
N ASP A 257 -14.74 0.09 6.80
CA ASP A 257 -15.28 -0.75 7.86
C ASP A 257 -15.16 -2.26 7.58
N LEU A 258 -14.66 -2.62 6.40
CA LEU A 258 -14.30 -3.99 6.06
C LEU A 258 -12.78 -4.12 6.01
N SER A 259 -12.21 -4.97 6.86
CA SER A 259 -10.76 -5.16 6.90
C SER A 259 -10.37 -6.63 6.70
N CYS A 260 -9.23 -6.85 6.05
CA CYS A 260 -8.58 -8.15 5.98
C CYS A 260 -7.28 -8.13 6.79
N SER A 261 -7.04 -9.17 7.57
CA SER A 261 -5.79 -9.31 8.36
C SER A 261 -4.62 -9.62 7.43
N CYS A 262 -3.48 -8.97 7.66
CA CYS A 262 -2.24 -9.18 6.91
C CYS A 262 -1.02 -9.04 7.84
N GLU A 263 0.18 -9.34 7.33
CA GLU A 263 1.43 -9.18 8.05
C GLU A 263 2.33 -8.13 7.40
N THR A 264 3.10 -7.42 8.22
CA THR A 264 4.20 -6.56 7.78
C THR A 264 5.55 -7.22 8.07
N PRO A 265 6.61 -6.89 7.31
CA PRO A 265 7.93 -7.49 7.49
C PRO A 265 8.47 -7.34 8.90
N HIS A 266 8.93 -8.45 9.48
CA HIS A 266 9.46 -8.47 10.85
C HIS A 266 10.94 -8.07 10.94
N THR A 267 11.66 -7.99 9.81
CA THR A 267 13.03 -7.49 9.78
C THR A 267 13.09 -6.09 9.15
N PRO A 268 13.98 -5.19 9.65
CA PRO A 268 14.20 -3.88 9.01
C PRO A 268 14.62 -4.00 7.54
N LYS A 269 15.46 -4.99 7.21
CA LYS A 269 15.94 -5.25 5.85
C LYS A 269 14.79 -5.51 4.88
N ASP A 270 13.83 -6.34 5.27
CA ASP A 270 12.70 -6.67 4.41
C ASP A 270 11.70 -5.52 4.33
N LEU A 271 11.51 -4.76 5.42
CA LEU A 271 10.72 -3.53 5.41
C LEU A 271 11.32 -2.51 4.43
N PHE A 272 12.64 -2.29 4.47
CA PHE A 272 13.32 -1.36 3.56
C PHE A 272 13.17 -1.79 2.09
N ARG A 273 13.32 -3.08 1.80
CA ARG A 273 13.12 -3.64 0.46
C ARG A 273 11.67 -3.47 -0.04
N GLN A 274 10.70 -3.72 0.83
CA GLN A 274 9.29 -3.54 0.52
C GLN A 274 8.99 -2.09 0.17
N GLN A 275 9.40 -1.14 1.02
CA GLN A 275 9.11 0.28 0.82
C GLN A 275 9.88 0.87 -0.37
N MET A 276 11.12 0.43 -0.61
CA MET A 276 11.88 0.77 -1.81
C MET A 276 11.15 0.30 -3.08
N ARG A 277 10.63 -0.94 -3.08
CA ARG A 277 9.86 -1.50 -4.19
C ARG A 277 8.57 -0.74 -4.43
N TRP A 278 7.83 -0.39 -3.37
CA TRP A 278 6.59 0.37 -3.49
C TRP A 278 6.85 1.77 -4.08
N ALA A 279 7.85 2.49 -3.56
CA ALA A 279 8.24 3.80 -4.09
C ALA A 279 8.61 3.75 -5.58
N TYR A 280 9.43 2.77 -5.95
CA TYR A 280 9.80 2.53 -7.35
C TYR A 280 8.56 2.26 -8.22
N GLY A 281 7.71 1.31 -7.81
CA GLY A 281 6.55 0.88 -8.57
C GLY A 281 5.53 2.01 -8.77
N VAL A 282 5.17 2.72 -7.70
CA VAL A 282 4.24 3.87 -7.76
C VAL A 282 4.77 4.96 -8.69
N MET A 283 6.07 5.28 -8.61
CA MET A 283 6.68 6.28 -9.49
C MET A 283 6.67 5.83 -10.96
N ARG A 284 7.00 4.56 -11.24
CA ARG A 284 6.94 4.01 -12.60
C ARG A 284 5.52 3.99 -13.15
N ALA A 285 4.52 3.62 -12.36
CA ALA A 285 3.11 3.66 -12.74
C ALA A 285 2.67 5.10 -13.04
N LEU A 286 3.07 6.06 -12.20
CA LEU A 286 2.77 7.49 -12.42
C LEU A 286 3.41 8.02 -13.70
N MET A 287 4.67 7.68 -13.97
CA MET A 287 5.35 8.07 -15.21
C MET A 287 4.69 7.48 -16.45
N ALA A 288 4.23 6.22 -16.38
CA ALA A 288 3.59 5.54 -17.50
C ALA A 288 2.16 6.05 -17.78
N HIS A 289 1.38 6.32 -16.73
CA HIS A 289 -0.06 6.57 -16.87
C HIS A 289 -0.54 7.93 -16.37
N GLY A 290 0.30 8.66 -15.59
CA GLY A 290 -0.06 9.94 -14.98
C GLY A 290 -0.40 11.01 -16.03
N GLY A 291 0.37 11.12 -17.09
CA GLY A 291 0.08 12.03 -18.20
C GLY A 291 -1.27 11.75 -18.85
N ARG A 292 -1.56 10.48 -19.14
CA ARG A 292 -2.85 10.04 -19.69
C ARG A 292 -4.01 10.36 -18.75
N LEU A 293 -3.83 10.15 -17.44
CA LEU A 293 -4.83 10.50 -16.44
C LEU A 293 -5.07 12.03 -16.41
N LEU A 294 -4.00 12.83 -16.43
CA LEU A 294 -4.11 14.30 -16.38
C LEU A 294 -4.87 14.89 -17.56
N ILE A 295 -4.64 14.41 -18.79
CA ILE A 295 -5.32 14.89 -19.98
C ILE A 295 -6.69 14.25 -20.20
N SER A 296 -7.02 13.14 -19.54
CA SER A 296 -8.31 12.44 -19.70
C SER A 296 -9.48 13.37 -19.38
N ARG A 297 -10.45 13.44 -20.28
CA ARG A 297 -11.73 14.13 -20.05
C ARG A 297 -12.73 13.28 -19.25
N LEU A 298 -12.52 11.97 -19.18
CA LEU A 298 -13.35 11.03 -18.43
C LEU A 298 -13.03 11.05 -16.93
N ALA A 299 -11.76 11.31 -16.57
CA ALA A 299 -11.34 11.43 -15.18
C ALA A 299 -11.74 12.80 -14.60
N ARG A 300 -12.46 12.77 -13.47
CA ARG A 300 -12.89 13.98 -12.77
C ARG A 300 -11.67 14.73 -12.22
N LYS A 301 -11.72 16.09 -12.17
CA LYS A 301 -10.66 16.93 -11.57
C LYS A 301 -10.29 16.48 -10.16
N ARG A 302 -11.30 16.12 -9.34
CA ARG A 302 -11.10 15.60 -7.97
C ARG A 302 -10.31 14.29 -7.95
N THR A 303 -10.54 13.38 -8.91
CA THR A 303 -9.78 12.12 -9.03
C THR A 303 -8.32 12.41 -9.35
N LYS A 304 -8.03 13.37 -10.25
CA LYS A 304 -6.65 13.77 -10.59
C LYS A 304 -5.92 14.35 -9.38
N ALA A 305 -6.57 15.26 -8.64
CA ALA A 305 -6.02 15.81 -7.40
C ALA A 305 -5.77 14.73 -6.34
N ALA A 306 -6.69 13.79 -6.21
CA ALA A 306 -6.59 12.68 -5.26
C ALA A 306 -5.40 11.76 -5.57
N VAL A 307 -5.17 11.42 -6.83
CA VAL A 307 -3.99 10.64 -7.25
C VAL A 307 -2.70 11.42 -6.98
N ALA A 308 -2.68 12.73 -7.25
CA ALA A 308 -1.53 13.55 -6.92
C ALA A 308 -1.22 13.56 -5.41
N CYS A 309 -2.24 13.61 -4.55
CA CYS A 309 -2.07 13.50 -3.10
C CYS A 309 -1.56 12.10 -2.67
N PHE A 310 -2.09 11.02 -3.27
CA PHE A 310 -1.64 9.66 -2.97
C PHE A 310 -0.16 9.46 -3.35
N CYS A 311 0.21 9.85 -4.56
CA CYS A 311 1.59 9.76 -5.04
C CYS A 311 2.53 10.76 -4.36
N GLY A 312 1.99 11.89 -3.88
CA GLY A 312 2.73 12.96 -3.21
C GLY A 312 3.42 12.55 -1.91
N GLY A 313 2.99 11.43 -1.28
CA GLY A 313 3.67 10.86 -0.12
C GLY A 313 5.14 10.52 -0.38
N TYR A 314 5.45 10.05 -1.57
CA TYR A 314 6.84 9.76 -1.95
C TYR A 314 7.65 11.03 -2.25
N LEU A 315 7.00 12.12 -2.71
CA LEU A 315 7.65 13.42 -2.85
C LEU A 315 8.09 13.97 -1.49
N MET A 316 7.27 13.79 -0.44
CA MET A 316 7.66 14.15 0.94
C MET A 316 8.97 13.47 1.35
N VAL A 317 9.13 12.18 1.06
CA VAL A 317 10.36 11.45 1.37
C VAL A 317 11.56 12.02 0.61
N ALA A 318 11.40 12.32 -0.68
CA ALA A 318 12.45 12.92 -1.48
C ALA A 318 12.87 14.29 -0.93
N LEU A 319 11.90 15.14 -0.56
CA LEU A 319 12.15 16.45 0.05
C LEU A 319 12.85 16.33 1.41
N MET A 320 12.40 15.42 2.28
CA MET A 320 13.04 15.17 3.58
C MET A 320 14.50 14.73 3.39
N LEU A 321 14.79 13.84 2.43
CA LEU A 321 16.14 13.42 2.14
C LEU A 321 16.99 14.58 1.63
N THR A 322 16.47 15.36 0.67
CA THR A 322 17.14 16.55 0.15
C THR A 322 17.44 17.57 1.25
N THR A 323 16.46 17.90 2.07
CA THR A 323 16.60 18.82 3.20
C THR A 323 17.65 18.31 4.19
N THR A 324 17.67 17.00 4.51
CA THR A 324 18.67 16.41 5.40
C THR A 324 20.08 16.56 4.82
N VAL A 325 20.29 16.18 3.55
CA VAL A 325 21.61 16.26 2.90
C VAL A 325 22.10 17.70 2.80
N LEU A 326 21.25 18.62 2.31
CA LEU A 326 21.61 20.03 2.16
C LEU A 326 21.84 20.69 3.52
N GLY A 327 21.06 20.34 4.56
CA GLY A 327 21.26 20.84 5.92
C GLY A 327 22.62 20.42 6.49
N LEU A 328 23.01 19.16 6.32
CA LEU A 328 24.33 18.67 6.72
C LEU A 328 25.46 19.36 5.96
N LEU A 329 25.31 19.58 4.66
CA LEU A 329 26.29 20.32 3.85
C LEU A 329 26.39 21.77 4.29
N ASN A 330 25.28 22.44 4.58
CA ASN A 330 25.25 23.81 5.05
C ASN A 330 25.98 23.97 6.39
N VAL A 331 25.73 23.08 7.35
CA VAL A 331 26.46 23.05 8.63
C VAL A 331 27.97 22.83 8.41
N ALA A 332 28.35 21.87 7.54
CA ALA A 332 29.75 21.56 7.29
C ALA A 332 30.51 22.78 6.66
N ILE A 333 29.89 23.48 5.72
CA ILE A 333 30.46 24.66 5.06
C ILE A 333 30.48 25.85 6.03
N GLY A 334 29.38 26.08 6.77
CA GLY A 334 29.30 27.17 7.77
C GLY A 334 30.34 27.00 8.89
N TRP A 335 30.60 25.76 9.34
CA TRP A 335 31.64 25.48 10.32
C TRP A 335 33.04 25.80 9.82
N SER A 336 33.31 25.54 8.54
CA SER A 336 34.61 25.85 7.90
C SER A 336 34.79 27.34 7.61
N GLY A 337 33.70 28.11 7.46
CA GLY A 337 33.68 29.55 7.13
C GLY A 337 33.58 30.50 8.31
N GLY A 338 33.39 30.01 9.54
CA GLY A 338 33.22 30.86 10.75
C GLY A 338 31.96 31.74 10.73
N ALA A 339 30.95 31.38 9.90
CA ALA A 339 29.70 32.12 9.80
C ALA A 339 28.78 31.83 11.01
N ASP A 340 28.32 32.89 11.65
CA ASP A 340 27.29 32.77 12.69
C ASP A 340 26.01 32.12 12.11
N ALA A 341 25.57 31.02 12.69
CA ALA A 341 24.40 30.25 12.27
C ALA A 341 23.04 30.94 12.55
N SER A 342 22.99 32.27 12.50
CA SER A 342 21.84 33.10 12.92
C SER A 342 20.84 33.49 11.83
N GLY A 343 21.02 33.04 10.57
CA GLY A 343 20.20 33.45 9.39
C GLY A 343 19.08 32.46 9.00
N GLY A 344 18.60 31.59 9.87
CA GLY A 344 17.55 30.61 9.49
C GLY A 344 16.13 31.20 9.50
N PHE A 345 15.30 30.76 8.54
CA PHE A 345 13.86 31.05 8.37
C PHE A 345 12.98 30.76 9.61
N MET A 346 13.56 30.33 10.73
CA MET A 346 12.89 29.80 11.90
C MET A 346 13.11 30.61 13.18
N PRO A 347 12.08 30.77 14.04
CA PRO A 347 12.23 31.38 15.35
C PRO A 347 13.30 30.67 16.17
N GLY A 348 14.29 31.39 16.67
CA GLY A 348 15.37 30.84 17.49
C GLY A 348 14.90 30.34 18.86
N GLY A 349 15.72 29.47 19.48
CA GLY A 349 15.50 28.90 20.79
C GLY A 349 14.84 27.51 20.80
N ILE A 350 14.82 26.86 21.98
CA ILE A 350 14.31 25.49 22.17
C ILE A 350 12.84 25.37 21.75
N GLY A 351 12.01 26.38 22.01
CA GLY A 351 10.60 26.41 21.63
C GLY A 351 10.40 26.44 20.11
N GLY A 352 11.19 27.27 19.40
CA GLY A 352 11.19 27.32 17.93
C GLY A 352 11.64 26.00 17.31
N SER A 353 12.68 25.37 17.86
CA SER A 353 13.17 24.07 17.39
C SER A 353 12.13 22.96 17.55
N LEU A 354 11.38 22.94 18.65
CA LEU A 354 10.31 21.96 18.86
C LEU A 354 9.15 22.16 17.88
N VAL A 355 8.73 23.41 17.65
CA VAL A 355 7.70 23.74 16.66
C VAL A 355 8.15 23.29 15.27
N ASN A 356 9.39 23.60 14.89
CA ASN A 356 9.97 23.22 13.61
C ASN A 356 10.01 21.70 13.43
N PHE A 357 10.41 20.96 14.47
CA PHE A 357 10.39 19.51 14.48
C PHE A 357 8.96 18.97 14.26
N LEU A 358 7.97 19.49 14.97
CA LEU A 358 6.57 19.08 14.80
C LEU A 358 6.04 19.42 13.40
N LEU A 359 6.42 20.56 12.86
CA LEU A 359 6.00 20.99 11.52
C LEU A 359 6.59 20.13 10.40
N THR A 360 7.80 19.58 10.57
CA THR A 360 8.41 18.64 9.63
C THR A 360 7.92 17.22 9.78
N CYS A 361 7.33 16.88 10.90
CA CYS A 361 6.94 15.51 11.28
C CYS A 361 5.47 15.16 10.95
N GLY A 362 4.81 15.82 9.99
CA GLY A 362 3.41 15.57 9.65
C GLY A 362 3.09 14.11 9.30
N MET A 363 3.99 13.41 8.62
CA MET A 363 3.84 11.95 8.38
C MET A 363 3.90 11.14 9.69
N LEU A 364 4.76 11.53 10.62
CA LEU A 364 4.84 10.89 11.94
C LEU A 364 3.56 11.12 12.73
N VAL A 365 3.06 12.36 12.76
CA VAL A 365 1.78 12.71 13.39
C VAL A 365 0.64 11.89 12.76
N SER A 366 0.58 11.81 11.43
CA SER A 366 -0.38 10.98 10.71
C SER A 366 -0.28 9.50 11.10
N SER A 367 0.93 8.95 11.18
CA SER A 367 1.16 7.54 11.55
C SER A 367 0.71 7.24 12.98
N VAL A 368 0.99 8.14 13.92
CA VAL A 368 0.57 8.00 15.32
C VAL A 368 -0.95 8.10 15.44
N CYS A 369 -1.57 9.10 14.82
CA CYS A 369 -3.03 9.27 14.83
C CYS A 369 -3.74 8.10 14.15
N ALA A 370 -3.26 7.67 12.96
CA ALA A 370 -3.79 6.51 12.25
C ALA A 370 -3.63 5.22 13.08
N GLY A 371 -2.52 5.09 13.80
CA GLY A 371 -2.28 3.99 14.73
C GLY A 371 -3.33 3.94 15.85
N PHE A 372 -3.64 5.06 16.50
CA PHE A 372 -4.71 5.14 17.49
C PHE A 372 -6.07 4.75 16.90
N VAL A 373 -6.38 5.25 15.71
CA VAL A 373 -7.61 4.92 15.00
C VAL A 373 -7.72 3.43 14.71
N SER A 374 -6.58 2.78 14.42
CA SER A 374 -6.48 1.34 14.14
C SER A 374 -6.34 0.46 15.40
N GLY A 375 -6.49 1.05 16.60
CA GLY A 375 -6.46 0.32 17.89
C GLY A 375 -5.06 0.09 18.47
N LEU A 376 -4.02 0.81 18.00
CA LEU A 376 -2.74 0.83 18.67
C LEU A 376 -2.86 1.67 19.96
N GLY A 377 -2.50 1.09 21.13
CA GLY A 377 -2.51 1.81 22.39
C GLY A 377 -1.33 2.79 22.54
N ALA A 378 -1.37 3.64 23.57
CA ALA A 378 -0.38 4.69 23.85
C ALA A 378 1.08 4.19 23.86
N ARG A 379 1.35 3.02 24.47
CA ARG A 379 2.70 2.41 24.48
C ARG A 379 3.20 2.08 23.07
N SER A 380 2.32 1.60 22.19
CA SER A 380 2.68 1.32 20.79
C SER A 380 2.92 2.62 20.01
N ALA A 381 2.14 3.68 20.30
CA ALA A 381 2.34 4.99 19.71
C ALA A 381 3.71 5.59 20.10
N GLN A 382 4.12 5.50 21.35
CA GLN A 382 5.46 5.92 21.81
C GLN A 382 6.56 5.12 21.09
N LYS A 383 6.42 3.79 21.01
CA LYS A 383 7.37 2.94 20.26
C LYS A 383 7.40 3.28 18.77
N LEU A 384 6.27 3.67 18.18
CA LEU A 384 6.20 4.09 16.78
C LEU A 384 6.98 5.40 16.54
N VAL A 385 6.95 6.35 17.48
CA VAL A 385 7.79 7.55 17.43
C VAL A 385 9.27 7.16 17.41
N VAL A 386 9.70 6.29 18.34
CA VAL A 386 11.10 5.81 18.38
C VAL A 386 11.48 5.06 17.10
N ALA A 387 10.60 4.18 16.59
CA ALA A 387 10.80 3.47 15.33
C ALA A 387 10.95 4.44 14.13
N SER A 388 10.14 5.48 14.09
CA SER A 388 10.18 6.49 13.03
C SER A 388 11.46 7.31 13.04
N LEU A 389 11.96 7.66 14.21
CA LEU A 389 13.20 8.43 14.39
C LEU A 389 14.46 7.58 14.17
N SER A 390 14.38 6.27 14.28
CA SER A 390 15.51 5.33 14.07
C SER A 390 15.39 4.61 12.73
N ILE A 391 14.53 3.61 12.63
CA ILE A 391 14.31 2.82 11.40
C ILE A 391 13.78 3.69 10.26
N GLY A 392 12.89 4.63 10.58
CA GLY A 392 12.29 5.55 9.60
C GLY A 392 13.31 6.45 8.94
N PHE A 393 14.33 6.91 9.68
CA PHE A 393 15.40 7.71 9.11
C PHE A 393 16.21 6.93 8.04
N VAL A 394 16.57 5.68 8.34
CA VAL A 394 17.24 4.82 7.36
C VAL A 394 16.33 4.49 6.18
N LEU A 395 15.04 4.33 6.44
CA LEU A 395 14.03 4.06 5.41
C LEU A 395 13.99 5.16 4.33
N LEU A 396 14.20 6.45 4.70
CA LEU A 396 14.26 7.57 3.74
C LEU A 396 15.27 7.31 2.60
N PHE A 397 16.45 6.77 2.92
CA PHE A 397 17.47 6.44 1.92
C PHE A 397 17.02 5.32 0.98
N PHE A 398 16.37 4.28 1.50
CA PHE A 398 15.88 3.18 0.66
C PHE A 398 14.73 3.63 -0.23
N VAL A 399 13.79 4.40 0.28
CA VAL A 399 12.69 4.98 -0.52
C VAL A 399 13.26 5.94 -1.56
N GLY A 400 14.18 6.85 -1.17
CA GLY A 400 14.89 7.73 -2.09
C GLY A 400 15.65 6.99 -3.20
N LYS A 401 16.31 5.88 -2.85
CA LYS A 401 16.95 4.97 -3.82
C LYS A 401 15.93 4.36 -4.80
N GLY A 402 14.75 3.98 -4.31
CA GLY A 402 13.65 3.48 -5.13
C GLY A 402 13.18 4.52 -6.14
N LEU A 403 12.95 5.75 -5.67
CA LEU A 403 12.55 6.89 -6.50
C LEU A 403 13.62 7.22 -7.56
N ALA A 404 14.88 7.32 -7.16
CA ALA A 404 15.99 7.60 -8.07
C ALA A 404 16.10 6.54 -9.17
N LYS A 405 16.02 5.26 -8.82
CA LYS A 405 16.01 4.17 -9.81
C LYS A 405 14.83 4.28 -10.78
N ALA A 406 13.65 4.62 -10.28
CA ALA A 406 12.46 4.79 -11.12
C ALA A 406 12.62 5.93 -12.12
N LEU A 407 13.09 7.10 -11.66
CA LEU A 407 13.31 8.29 -12.48
C LEU A 407 14.41 8.09 -13.53
N LEU A 408 15.48 7.39 -13.17
CA LEU A 408 16.60 7.07 -14.06
C LEU A 408 16.34 5.87 -14.98
N GLY A 409 15.17 5.22 -14.90
CA GLY A 409 14.85 4.04 -15.71
C GLY A 409 15.68 2.80 -15.36
N LEU A 410 16.33 2.76 -14.19
CA LEU A 410 17.16 1.64 -13.76
C LEU A 410 16.28 0.46 -13.31
N PRO A 411 16.66 -0.79 -13.59
CA PRO A 411 15.87 -1.95 -13.21
C PRO A 411 15.84 -2.15 -11.69
N MET A 412 14.73 -2.72 -11.21
CA MET A 412 14.59 -3.17 -9.83
C MET A 412 14.07 -4.60 -9.80
N ASN A 413 14.71 -5.43 -8.99
CA ASN A 413 14.29 -6.81 -8.77
C ASN A 413 13.15 -6.87 -7.76
N TRP A 414 12.28 -7.85 -7.92
CA TRP A 414 11.33 -8.25 -6.90
C TRP A 414 12.05 -9.00 -5.78
N PHE A 415 11.65 -8.76 -4.53
CA PHE A 415 12.22 -9.42 -3.36
C PHE A 415 11.12 -10.21 -2.66
N MET A 416 11.36 -11.49 -2.43
CA MET A 416 10.54 -12.28 -1.54
C MET A 416 10.73 -11.78 -0.09
N LEU A 417 9.64 -11.52 0.59
CA LEU A 417 9.65 -11.07 1.99
C LEU A 417 9.32 -12.27 2.88
N LYS A 418 10.12 -12.51 3.92
CA LYS A 418 9.82 -13.57 4.90
C LYS A 418 8.68 -13.11 5.80
N LYS A 419 7.62 -13.91 5.88
CA LYS A 419 6.43 -13.71 6.72
C LYS A 419 6.29 -14.95 7.60
N ASN A 420 6.54 -14.83 8.89
CA ASN A 420 6.72 -15.99 9.77
C ASN A 420 5.48 -16.37 10.59
N GLY A 421 4.51 -15.45 10.80
CA GLY A 421 3.39 -15.70 11.72
C GLY A 421 2.43 -16.75 11.21
N ASN A 422 2.11 -16.71 9.94
CA ASN A 422 1.15 -17.61 9.31
C ASN A 422 1.71 -19.03 9.05
N GLU A 423 3.03 -19.15 8.82
CA GLU A 423 3.69 -20.44 8.65
C GLU A 423 3.82 -21.21 9.98
N GLN A 424 4.04 -20.51 11.09
CA GLN A 424 4.12 -21.12 12.43
C GLN A 424 2.80 -21.73 12.89
N ALA A 425 1.66 -21.14 12.51
CA ALA A 425 0.34 -21.72 12.80
C ALA A 425 0.10 -23.05 12.08
N LEU A 426 0.69 -23.25 10.89
CA LEU A 426 0.61 -24.54 10.16
C LEU A 426 1.38 -25.66 10.84
N THR A 427 2.56 -25.34 11.42
CA THR A 427 3.42 -26.33 12.08
C THR A 427 2.94 -26.69 13.48
N ALA A 428 2.14 -25.83 14.13
CA ALA A 428 1.64 -26.05 15.49
C ALA A 428 0.32 -26.86 15.56
N GLY A 429 -0.30 -27.19 14.42
CA GLY A 429 -1.53 -28.01 14.39
C GLY A 429 -2.74 -27.38 15.12
N THR A 430 -2.71 -26.09 15.43
CA THR A 430 -3.76 -25.39 16.17
C THR A 430 -4.73 -24.74 15.16
N PRO A 431 -6.04 -25.00 15.26
CA PRO A 431 -7.02 -24.23 14.48
C PRO A 431 -7.00 -22.79 14.95
N ALA A 432 -6.88 -21.87 14.00
CA ALA A 432 -6.91 -20.42 14.24
C ALA A 432 -8.32 -19.95 14.66
#